data_96ae027000c9aef87468905acb51e336
#
_entry.id   96ae027000c9aef87468905acb51e336
#
_cell.length_a   1.000
_cell.length_b   1.000
_cell.length_c   1.000
_cell.angle_alpha   90.00
_cell.angle_beta   90.00
_cell.angle_gamma   90.00
#
_symmetry.space_group_name_H-M   'P 1'
#
loop_
_entity.id
_entity.type
_entity.pdbx_description
1 polymer ?
#
loop_
_entity_poly.entity_id
_entity_poly.type
_entity_poly.pdbx_seq_one_letter_code
_entity_poly.pdbx_strand_id
1 'polypeptide(L)'
;MRISFEEMAIKVADVVKDRSEDPYKKVGVCVLNKEGRILSVGYNGLLSKQQISNDFWEDRDERRKYIIHAETNALACITRYDEPYILASTLLPCANCAINICSHGIKHVYYTEEYHKDQLAYEIFDFYKVSLKKLNI
;
A
#
# COMPACT_ATOMS: atom_id res chain seq x y z
N MET A 1 -7.88 11.31 24.48
CA MET A 1 -8.73 10.98 23.34
C MET A 1 -7.98 10.04 22.40
N ARG A 2 -8.59 8.98 21.97
CA ARG A 2 -7.89 8.03 21.10
C ARG A 2 -8.04 8.41 19.63
N ILE A 3 -7.06 8.00 18.84
CA ILE A 3 -7.03 8.24 17.40
C ILE A 3 -8.05 7.33 16.68
N SER A 4 -8.40 7.70 15.46
CA SER A 4 -9.32 6.91 14.63
C SER A 4 -8.64 5.63 14.12
N PHE A 5 -9.41 4.69 13.57
CA PHE A 5 -8.87 3.48 12.97
C PHE A 5 -7.98 3.81 11.76
N GLU A 6 -8.41 4.74 10.91
CA GLU A 6 -7.63 5.13 9.74
C GLU A 6 -6.32 5.82 10.14
N GLU A 7 -6.32 6.62 11.19
CA GLU A 7 -5.09 7.24 11.68
C GLU A 7 -4.14 6.19 12.25
N MET A 8 -4.66 5.23 13.01
CA MET A 8 -3.86 4.10 13.51
C MET A 8 -3.25 3.33 12.35
N ALA A 9 -4.05 3.01 11.33
CA ALA A 9 -3.58 2.26 10.17
C ALA A 9 -2.47 2.99 9.42
N ILE A 10 -2.59 4.30 9.24
CA ILE A 10 -1.54 5.10 8.59
C ILE A 10 -0.26 5.11 9.43
N LYS A 11 -0.37 5.22 10.74
CA LYS A 11 0.81 5.21 11.62
C LYS A 11 1.51 3.86 11.58
N VAL A 12 0.75 2.76 11.52
CA VAL A 12 1.32 1.43 11.36
C VAL A 12 2.02 1.31 10.00
N ALA A 13 1.37 1.76 8.93
CA ALA A 13 1.96 1.76 7.59
C ALA A 13 3.26 2.56 7.57
N ASP A 14 3.30 3.70 8.25
CA ASP A 14 4.48 4.56 8.32
C ASP A 14 5.67 3.87 9.01
N VAL A 15 5.41 3.11 10.05
CA VAL A 15 6.46 2.31 10.71
C VAL A 15 6.89 1.15 9.80
N VAL A 16 5.94 0.47 9.18
CA VAL A 16 6.20 -0.69 8.32
C VAL A 16 7.10 -0.32 7.14
N LYS A 17 6.94 0.85 6.56
CA LYS A 17 7.76 1.27 5.40
C LYS A 17 9.25 1.29 5.71
N ASP A 18 9.64 1.49 6.97
CA ASP A 18 11.06 1.55 7.35
C ASP A 18 11.78 0.22 7.12
N ARG A 19 11.04 -0.86 6.97
CA ARG A 19 11.60 -2.17 6.66
C ARG A 19 11.96 -2.31 5.18
N SER A 20 11.49 -1.41 4.31
CA SER A 20 11.81 -1.45 2.87
C SER A 20 13.29 -1.20 2.63
N GLU A 21 13.88 -1.97 1.73
CA GLU A 21 15.28 -1.81 1.31
C GLU A 21 15.45 -0.84 0.14
N ASP A 22 14.34 -0.33 -0.42
CA ASP A 22 14.38 0.61 -1.54
C ASP A 22 15.02 1.92 -1.09
N PRO A 23 16.17 2.32 -1.65
CA PRO A 23 16.84 3.53 -1.23
C PRO A 23 16.19 4.81 -1.76
N TYR A 24 15.24 4.71 -2.68
CA TYR A 24 14.64 5.87 -3.33
C TYR A 24 13.26 6.21 -2.78
N LYS A 25 12.41 5.20 -2.58
CA LYS A 25 11.08 5.44 -2.04
C LYS A 25 10.59 4.22 -1.26
N LYS A 26 10.43 4.41 0.04
CA LYS A 26 9.89 3.39 0.93
C LYS A 26 8.40 3.59 1.07
N VAL A 27 7.63 2.53 0.90
CA VAL A 27 6.17 2.55 1.01
C VAL A 27 5.72 1.49 1.99
N GLY A 28 4.79 1.84 2.86
CA GLY A 28 4.18 0.91 3.82
C GLY A 28 2.66 0.91 3.67
N VAL A 29 2.08 -0.25 3.95
CA VAL A 29 0.63 -0.49 3.85
C VAL A 29 0.15 -1.24 5.08
N CYS A 30 -1.04 -0.89 5.54
CA CYS A 30 -1.74 -1.61 6.61
C CYS A 30 -3.19 -1.82 6.21
N VAL A 31 -3.68 -3.05 6.37
CA VAL A 31 -5.07 -3.42 6.02
C VAL A 31 -5.82 -3.80 7.28
N LEU A 32 -6.99 -3.22 7.48
CA LEU A 32 -7.87 -3.52 8.61
C LEU A 32 -9.18 -4.15 8.14
N ASN A 33 -9.78 -4.97 8.99
CA ASN A 33 -11.15 -5.42 8.78
C ASN A 33 -12.14 -4.39 9.33
N LYS A 34 -13.43 -4.70 9.26
CA LYS A 34 -14.52 -3.81 9.71
C LYS A 34 -14.46 -3.47 11.19
N GLU A 35 -13.95 -4.38 12.01
CA GLU A 35 -13.82 -4.15 13.46
C GLU A 35 -12.56 -3.38 13.82
N GLY A 36 -11.76 -2.99 12.83
CA GLY A 36 -10.50 -2.27 13.08
C GLY A 36 -9.33 -3.16 13.46
N ARG A 37 -9.44 -4.47 13.19
CA ARG A 37 -8.35 -5.40 13.43
C ARG A 37 -7.39 -5.40 12.26
N ILE A 38 -6.09 -5.46 12.55
CA ILE A 38 -5.06 -5.54 11.51
C ILE A 38 -5.09 -6.94 10.90
N LEU A 39 -5.34 -6.99 9.60
CA LEU A 39 -5.29 -8.24 8.83
C LEU A 39 -3.90 -8.48 8.25
N SER A 40 -3.25 -7.43 7.79
CA SER A 40 -1.98 -7.53 7.09
C SER A 40 -1.25 -6.21 7.06
N VAL A 41 0.07 -6.29 6.91
CA VAL A 41 0.93 -5.15 6.61
C VAL A 41 1.84 -5.56 5.45
N GLY A 42 2.36 -4.57 4.73
CA GLY A 42 3.30 -4.82 3.65
C GLY A 42 4.18 -3.60 3.40
N TYR A 43 5.34 -3.85 2.83
CA TYR A 43 6.25 -2.81 2.37
C TYR A 43 6.81 -3.22 1.01
N ASN A 44 7.29 -2.25 0.25
CA ASN A 44 7.80 -2.53 -1.09
C ASN A 44 9.22 -3.09 -1.04
N GLY A 45 9.54 -3.97 -1.99
CA GLY A 45 10.85 -4.56 -2.07
C GLY A 45 10.89 -5.82 -2.93
N LEU A 46 11.98 -6.54 -2.80
CA LEU A 46 12.19 -7.80 -3.48
C LEU A 46 11.77 -8.96 -2.58
N LEU A 47 11.60 -10.13 -3.18
CA LEU A 47 11.40 -11.35 -2.40
C LEU A 47 12.59 -11.55 -1.47
N SER A 48 12.34 -12.09 -0.29
CA SER A 48 13.38 -12.34 0.69
C SER A 48 14.47 -13.25 0.14
N LYS A 49 15.71 -13.04 0.61
CA LYS A 49 16.90 -13.83 0.24
C LYS A 49 17.37 -13.60 -1.19
N GLN A 50 16.89 -12.59 -1.89
CA GLN A 50 17.46 -12.22 -3.18
C GLN A 50 18.83 -11.57 -2.97
N GLN A 51 19.82 -12.05 -3.70
CA GLN A 51 21.15 -11.45 -3.67
C GLN A 51 21.30 -10.59 -4.92
N ILE A 52 21.41 -9.29 -4.70
CA ILE A 52 21.53 -8.32 -5.78
C ILE A 52 22.73 -7.42 -5.54
N SER A 53 23.28 -6.90 -6.64
CA SER A 53 24.37 -5.94 -6.57
C SER A 53 23.83 -4.54 -6.26
N ASN A 54 24.73 -3.66 -5.81
CA ASN A 54 24.36 -2.26 -5.59
C ASN A 54 23.89 -1.59 -6.88
N ASP A 55 24.43 -2.02 -8.03
CA ASP A 55 24.05 -1.47 -9.33
C ASP A 55 22.57 -1.65 -9.63
N PHE A 56 21.94 -2.71 -9.11
CA PHE A 56 20.51 -2.94 -9.28
C PHE A 56 19.69 -1.75 -8.78
N TRP A 57 20.03 -1.24 -7.61
CA TRP A 57 19.29 -0.13 -7.00
C TRP A 57 19.54 1.21 -7.69
N GLU A 58 20.69 1.36 -8.36
CA GLU A 58 21.04 2.60 -9.07
C GLU A 58 20.26 2.78 -10.36
N ASP A 59 19.84 1.68 -11.00
CA ASP A 59 19.07 1.74 -12.24
C ASP A 59 17.57 1.68 -11.95
N ARG A 60 16.95 2.85 -12.00
CA ARG A 60 15.52 3.00 -11.72
C ARG A 60 14.65 2.16 -12.65
N ASP A 61 14.96 2.16 -13.94
CA ASP A 61 14.15 1.44 -14.94
C ASP A 61 14.28 -0.07 -14.74
N GLU A 62 15.47 -0.53 -14.41
CA GLU A 62 15.71 -1.95 -14.16
C GLU A 62 15.03 -2.42 -12.88
N ARG A 63 15.21 -1.70 -11.75
CA ARG A 63 14.63 -2.14 -10.49
C ARG A 63 13.09 -2.14 -10.50
N ARG A 64 12.49 -1.23 -11.26
CA ARG A 64 11.02 -1.14 -11.37
C ARG A 64 10.38 -2.38 -11.97
N LYS A 65 11.14 -3.17 -12.73
CA LYS A 65 10.64 -4.40 -13.33
C LYS A 65 10.40 -5.48 -12.27
N TYR A 66 11.12 -5.44 -11.16
CA TYR A 66 11.17 -6.55 -10.21
C TYR A 66 10.64 -6.20 -8.82
N ILE A 67 10.56 -4.93 -8.47
CA ILE A 67 10.08 -4.48 -7.16
C ILE A 67 8.60 -4.86 -7.00
N ILE A 68 8.30 -5.51 -5.88
CA ILE A 68 6.92 -5.81 -5.50
C ILE A 68 6.40 -4.61 -4.70
N HIS A 69 5.24 -4.11 -5.10
CA HIS A 69 4.64 -2.96 -4.40
C HIS A 69 4.15 -3.36 -3.00
N ALA A 70 4.15 -2.40 -2.09
CA ALA A 70 3.71 -2.61 -0.71
C ALA A 70 2.29 -3.16 -0.65
N GLU A 71 1.41 -2.66 -1.49
CA GLU A 71 0.01 -3.10 -1.57
C GLU A 71 -0.07 -4.57 -1.97
N THR A 72 0.70 -4.97 -2.98
CA THR A 72 0.74 -6.37 -3.43
C THR A 72 1.21 -7.28 -2.31
N ASN A 73 2.27 -6.89 -1.59
CA ASN A 73 2.78 -7.68 -0.47
C ASN A 73 1.75 -7.81 0.65
N ALA A 74 1.06 -6.73 0.99
CA ALA A 74 0.03 -6.77 2.03
C ALA A 74 -1.15 -7.65 1.62
N LEU A 75 -1.63 -7.50 0.38
CA LEU A 75 -2.79 -8.23 -0.11
C LEU A 75 -2.50 -9.71 -0.35
N ALA A 76 -1.24 -10.08 -0.58
CA ALA A 76 -0.85 -11.49 -0.75
C ALA A 76 -1.10 -12.34 0.50
N CYS A 77 -1.19 -11.71 1.67
CA CYS A 77 -1.38 -12.41 2.95
C CYS A 77 -2.86 -12.60 3.32
N ILE A 78 -3.78 -12.02 2.56
CA ILE A 78 -5.21 -12.05 2.88
C ILE A 78 -6.03 -12.44 1.66
N THR A 79 -7.27 -12.83 1.92
CA THR A 79 -8.25 -13.12 0.88
C THR A 79 -9.47 -12.24 1.09
N ARG A 80 -10.37 -12.28 0.11
CA ARG A 80 -11.65 -11.61 0.18
C ARG A 80 -12.48 -12.09 1.37
N TYR A 81 -12.31 -13.34 1.77
CA TYR A 81 -13.04 -13.94 2.89
C TYR A 81 -12.60 -13.41 4.25
N ASP A 82 -11.43 -12.79 4.33
CA ASP A 82 -10.97 -12.12 5.55
C ASP A 82 -11.71 -10.79 5.78
N GLU A 83 -12.53 -10.40 4.81
CA GLU A 83 -13.34 -9.19 4.84
C GLU A 83 -12.51 -7.92 5.08
N PRO A 84 -11.46 -7.69 4.27
CA PRO A 84 -10.70 -6.44 4.38
C PRO A 84 -11.60 -5.25 4.09
N TYR A 85 -11.44 -4.19 4.86
CA TYR A 85 -12.34 -3.04 4.79
C TYR A 85 -11.61 -1.72 4.56
N ILE A 86 -10.49 -1.51 5.25
CA ILE A 86 -9.68 -0.30 5.15
C ILE A 86 -8.28 -0.68 4.70
N LEU A 87 -7.74 0.05 3.73
CA LEU A 87 -6.33 -0.02 3.38
C LEU A 87 -5.72 1.37 3.55
N ALA A 88 -4.66 1.45 4.33
CA ALA A 88 -3.89 2.68 4.51
C ALA A 88 -2.52 2.49 3.89
N SER A 89 -2.11 3.44 3.05
CA SER A 89 -0.82 3.42 2.38
C SER A 89 -0.12 4.76 2.57
N THR A 90 1.19 4.73 2.77
CA THR A 90 1.96 5.98 2.88
C THR A 90 2.06 6.72 1.56
N LEU A 91 1.81 6.04 0.43
CA LEU A 91 1.82 6.63 -0.90
C LEU A 91 0.55 6.26 -1.65
N LEU A 92 0.00 7.18 -2.42
CA LEU A 92 -1.18 6.91 -3.25
C LEU A 92 -0.93 5.67 -4.13
N PRO A 93 -1.80 4.65 -4.05
CA PRO A 93 -1.64 3.45 -4.89
C PRO A 93 -1.68 3.76 -6.37
N CYS A 94 -0.86 3.07 -7.16
CA CYS A 94 -0.90 3.19 -8.61
C CYS A 94 -2.15 2.47 -9.17
N ALA A 95 -2.41 2.65 -10.46
CA ALA A 95 -3.60 2.08 -11.10
C ALA A 95 -3.68 0.55 -10.96
N ASN A 96 -2.57 -0.16 -11.16
CA ASN A 96 -2.55 -1.61 -11.02
C ASN A 96 -2.86 -2.04 -9.59
N CYS A 97 -2.30 -1.35 -8.60
CA CYS A 97 -2.60 -1.62 -7.20
C CYS A 97 -4.05 -1.28 -6.87
N ALA A 98 -4.59 -0.21 -7.45
CA ALA A 98 -6.00 0.17 -7.24
C ALA A 98 -6.95 -0.95 -7.67
N ILE A 99 -6.73 -1.55 -8.85
CA ILE A 99 -7.52 -2.69 -9.33
C ILE A 99 -7.46 -3.85 -8.32
N ASN A 100 -6.25 -4.19 -7.86
CA ASN A 100 -6.06 -5.28 -6.92
C ASN A 100 -6.76 -5.01 -5.58
N ILE A 101 -6.65 -3.78 -5.08
CA ILE A 101 -7.33 -3.36 -3.84
C ILE A 101 -8.85 -3.52 -3.97
N CYS A 102 -9.41 -3.02 -5.08
CA CYS A 102 -10.85 -3.14 -5.33
C CYS A 102 -11.28 -4.60 -5.41
N SER A 103 -10.47 -5.46 -6.02
CA SER A 103 -10.79 -6.90 -6.17
C SER A 103 -10.88 -7.63 -4.84
N HIS A 104 -10.22 -7.13 -3.80
CA HIS A 104 -10.28 -7.70 -2.45
C HIS A 104 -11.51 -7.25 -1.67
N GLY A 105 -12.31 -6.34 -2.21
CA GLY A 105 -13.51 -5.85 -1.53
C GLY A 105 -13.28 -4.73 -0.53
N ILE A 106 -12.10 -4.14 -0.53
CA ILE A 106 -11.77 -3.00 0.34
C ILE A 106 -12.65 -1.81 -0.05
N LYS A 107 -13.20 -1.11 0.94
CA LYS A 107 -14.15 -0.01 0.74
C LYS A 107 -13.57 1.37 0.97
N HIS A 108 -12.51 1.47 1.76
CA HIS A 108 -11.92 2.75 2.13
C HIS A 108 -10.40 2.68 1.99
N VAL A 109 -9.83 3.62 1.25
CA VAL A 109 -8.39 3.73 1.05
C VAL A 109 -7.95 5.11 1.55
N TYR A 110 -6.91 5.11 2.38
CA TYR A 110 -6.32 6.33 2.93
C TYR A 110 -4.84 6.38 2.54
N TYR A 111 -4.33 7.59 2.29
CA TYR A 111 -2.92 7.77 1.96
C TYR A 111 -2.43 9.12 2.49
N THR A 112 -1.10 9.29 2.56
CA THR A 112 -0.51 10.54 3.06
C THR A 112 0.30 11.29 2.01
N GLU A 113 0.88 10.60 1.02
CA GLU A 113 1.70 11.24 -0.01
C GLU A 113 1.25 10.87 -1.41
N GLU A 114 1.41 11.83 -2.34
CA GLU A 114 1.24 11.60 -3.77
C GLU A 114 2.60 11.83 -4.44
N TYR A 115 3.12 10.79 -5.10
CA TYR A 115 4.37 10.92 -5.84
C TYR A 115 4.12 11.44 -7.25
N HIS A 116 3.17 10.81 -7.93
CA HIS A 116 2.65 11.26 -9.21
C HIS A 116 1.14 11.23 -9.14
N LYS A 117 0.50 12.21 -9.78
CA LYS A 117 -0.94 12.22 -9.86
C LYS A 117 -1.37 11.19 -10.91
N ASP A 118 -1.67 9.98 -10.46
CA ASP A 118 -2.16 8.93 -11.33
C ASP A 118 -3.68 9.05 -11.46
N GLN A 119 -4.09 9.76 -12.51
CA GLN A 119 -5.52 10.01 -12.74
C GLN A 119 -6.31 8.71 -12.90
N LEU A 120 -5.70 7.69 -13.50
CA LEU A 120 -6.38 6.41 -13.67
C LEU A 120 -6.66 5.72 -12.34
N ALA A 121 -5.77 5.85 -11.35
CA ALA A 121 -6.02 5.30 -10.02
C ALA A 121 -7.27 5.93 -9.39
N TYR A 122 -7.42 7.25 -9.48
CA TYR A 122 -8.63 7.94 -8.99
C TYR A 122 -9.88 7.44 -9.71
N GLU A 123 -9.81 7.29 -11.03
CA GLU A 123 -10.94 6.81 -11.83
C GLU A 123 -11.35 5.39 -11.44
N ILE A 124 -10.38 4.52 -11.18
CA ILE A 124 -10.65 3.13 -10.78
C ILE A 124 -11.37 3.09 -9.44
N PHE A 125 -10.88 3.81 -8.44
CA PHE A 125 -11.53 3.84 -7.13
C PHE A 125 -12.94 4.41 -7.23
N ASP A 126 -13.12 5.47 -8.01
CA ASP A 126 -14.44 6.07 -8.22
C ASP A 126 -15.40 5.09 -8.90
N PHE A 127 -14.92 4.40 -9.94
CA PHE A 127 -15.72 3.43 -10.69
C PHE A 127 -16.26 2.32 -9.77
N TYR A 128 -15.41 1.80 -8.88
CA TYR A 128 -15.81 0.73 -7.96
C TYR A 128 -16.39 1.25 -6.65
N LYS A 129 -16.58 2.56 -6.55
CA LYS A 129 -17.16 3.22 -5.37
C LYS A 129 -16.36 2.97 -4.10
N VAL A 130 -15.05 2.96 -4.22
CA VAL A 130 -14.13 2.88 -3.09
C VAL A 130 -13.77 4.30 -2.66
N SER A 131 -13.97 4.60 -1.39
CA SER A 131 -13.63 5.93 -0.84
C SER A 131 -12.11 6.09 -0.80
N LEU A 132 -11.60 7.16 -1.40
CA LEU A 132 -10.16 7.48 -1.41
C LEU A 132 -9.96 8.82 -0.73
N LYS A 133 -9.15 8.85 0.32
CA LYS A 133 -8.99 10.07 1.11
C LYS A 133 -7.54 10.27 1.54
N LYS A 134 -7.03 11.47 1.32
CA LYS A 134 -5.71 11.86 1.81
C LYS A 134 -5.81 12.29 3.28
N LEU A 135 -4.89 11.79 4.10
CA LEU A 135 -4.80 12.20 5.50
C LEU A 135 -3.60 13.12 5.69
N ASN A 136 -3.81 14.18 6.47
CA ASN A 136 -2.77 15.15 6.81
C ASN A 136 -2.35 14.91 8.27
N ILE A 137 -1.42 13.98 8.44
CA ILE A 137 -0.89 13.67 9.76
C ILE A 137 0.62 13.54 9.78
#